data_58fe51af691da276acdd2f91cbdca4ef
#
_entry.id   58fe51af691da276acdd2f91cbdca4ef
#
_cell.length_a   1.000
_cell.length_b   1.000
_cell.length_c   1.000
_cell.angle_alpha   90.00
_cell.angle_beta   90.00
_cell.angle_gamma   90.00
#
_symmetry.space_group_name_H-M   'P 1'
#
loop_
_entity.id
_entity.type
_entity.pdbx_description
1 polymer ?
#
loop_
_entity_poly.entity_id
_entity_poly.type
_entity_poly.pdbx_seq_one_letter_code
_entity_poly.pdbx_strand_id
1 'polypeptide(L)'
;FTHYIRLQIEQLQMGAPVAISVSTVVALILATGYLLLSAVLRRRMAPTTLLDDRAALVGWMLPVVCGTLLNSLVYVSSLCLLGLLPWDGWSAGVVRSWVGDAVGITVAMPLFWWLSVGRGRLALHTVLRSWETLGHSLLGVVVLWIAFGLGGEGGFKLFYFLFLPIVWASVRQGMAGAIVSATVLQLGMIGAMQVLDFRAVTMAELQMLAVVIVLVGFFIGGVVDEQCRTSSELRQTLRLAAAGEMAGALAHELNQPLTAMGANASAYDALQVRGETGSRLEAAINGMRAEARRAPATRGHRPGPAGDKARGSADHNRSRGRGDQRGSPPAQADHPG
;
A
#
# COMPACT_ATOMS: atom_id res chain seq x y z
N PHE A 1 -9.64 -27.84 -14.76
CA PHE A 1 -10.95 -27.75 -15.43
C PHE A 1 -10.83 -28.05 -16.92
N THR A 2 -9.89 -27.44 -17.64
CA THR A 2 -9.63 -27.72 -19.06
C THR A 2 -9.30 -29.18 -19.32
N HIS A 3 -8.56 -29.83 -18.41
CA HIS A 3 -8.25 -31.27 -18.51
C HIS A 3 -9.49 -32.11 -18.32
N TYR A 4 -10.39 -31.73 -17.41
CA TYR A 4 -11.67 -32.45 -17.20
C TYR A 4 -12.57 -32.36 -18.43
N ILE A 5 -12.69 -31.18 -19.05
CA ILE A 5 -13.46 -30.98 -20.30
C ILE A 5 -12.84 -31.84 -21.43
N ARG A 6 -11.52 -31.85 -21.52
CA ARG A 6 -10.82 -32.70 -22.52
C ARG A 6 -11.11 -34.17 -22.34
N LEU A 7 -11.07 -34.69 -21.10
CA LEU A 7 -11.44 -36.07 -20.80
C LEU A 7 -12.89 -36.36 -21.11
N GLN A 8 -13.81 -35.43 -20.84
CA GLN A 8 -15.24 -35.59 -21.20
C GLN A 8 -15.45 -35.60 -22.70
N ILE A 9 -14.76 -34.76 -23.48
CA ILE A 9 -14.78 -34.77 -24.94
C ILE A 9 -14.25 -36.10 -25.48
N GLU A 10 -13.18 -36.63 -24.91
CA GLU A 10 -12.61 -37.93 -25.25
C GLU A 10 -13.55 -39.10 -24.88
N GLN A 11 -14.23 -39.05 -23.72
CA GLN A 11 -15.21 -40.06 -23.28
C GLN A 11 -16.48 -40.08 -24.13
N LEU A 12 -16.93 -38.89 -24.64
CA LEU A 12 -18.08 -38.80 -25.52
C LEU A 12 -17.82 -39.28 -26.95
N GLN A 13 -16.60 -39.74 -27.26
CA GLN A 13 -16.18 -40.17 -28.61
C GLN A 13 -16.54 -39.15 -29.71
N MET A 14 -16.58 -37.88 -29.37
CA MET A 14 -16.89 -36.82 -30.35
C MET A 14 -15.79 -36.81 -31.42
N GLY A 15 -16.19 -36.80 -32.67
CA GLY A 15 -15.26 -36.63 -33.78
C GLY A 15 -14.51 -35.30 -33.65
N ALA A 16 -13.25 -35.26 -34.04
CA ALA A 16 -12.37 -34.08 -33.92
C ALA A 16 -13.02 -32.72 -34.37
N PRO A 17 -13.77 -32.65 -35.47
CA PRO A 17 -14.41 -31.41 -35.90
C PRO A 17 -15.50 -30.93 -34.94
N VAL A 18 -16.25 -31.82 -34.31
CA VAL A 18 -17.30 -31.48 -33.34
C VAL A 18 -16.68 -30.96 -32.04
N ALA A 19 -15.63 -31.65 -31.55
CA ALA A 19 -14.88 -31.19 -30.36
C ALA A 19 -14.28 -29.79 -30.55
N ILE A 20 -13.74 -29.49 -31.72
CA ILE A 20 -13.22 -28.16 -32.06
C ILE A 20 -14.33 -27.12 -32.06
N SER A 21 -15.47 -27.41 -32.67
CA SER A 21 -16.62 -26.50 -32.74
C SER A 21 -17.16 -26.16 -31.35
N VAL A 22 -17.36 -27.17 -30.50
CA VAL A 22 -17.82 -26.99 -29.11
C VAL A 22 -16.83 -26.16 -28.30
N SER A 23 -15.54 -26.50 -28.37
CA SER A 23 -14.50 -25.74 -27.66
C SER A 23 -14.44 -24.27 -28.13
N THR A 24 -14.64 -24.03 -29.42
CA THR A 24 -14.67 -22.65 -29.98
C THR A 24 -15.86 -21.87 -29.46
N VAL A 25 -17.06 -22.48 -29.46
CA VAL A 25 -18.27 -21.82 -28.92
C VAL A 25 -18.12 -21.46 -27.44
N VAL A 26 -17.61 -22.41 -26.63
CA VAL A 26 -17.37 -22.19 -25.21
C VAL A 26 -16.30 -21.07 -24.98
N ALA A 27 -15.24 -21.07 -25.76
CA ALA A 27 -14.20 -20.03 -25.68
C ALA A 27 -14.76 -18.65 -26.06
N LEU A 28 -15.64 -18.57 -27.08
CA LEU A 28 -16.31 -17.31 -27.47
C LEU A 28 -17.24 -16.78 -26.37
N ILE A 29 -17.98 -17.67 -25.69
CA ILE A 29 -18.85 -17.29 -24.57
C ILE A 29 -17.99 -16.67 -23.46
N LEU A 30 -16.93 -17.33 -23.03
CA LEU A 30 -15.99 -16.82 -22.02
C LEU A 30 -15.37 -15.49 -22.44
N ALA A 31 -14.84 -15.42 -23.65
CA ALA A 31 -14.22 -14.19 -24.16
C ALA A 31 -15.20 -13.01 -24.18
N THR A 32 -16.44 -13.24 -24.62
CA THR A 32 -17.48 -12.21 -24.64
C THR A 32 -17.79 -11.72 -23.23
N GLY A 33 -17.92 -12.62 -22.24
CA GLY A 33 -18.14 -12.26 -20.85
C GLY A 33 -17.02 -11.38 -20.28
N TYR A 34 -15.75 -11.72 -20.54
CA TYR A 34 -14.62 -10.90 -20.09
C TYR A 34 -14.49 -9.58 -20.84
N LEU A 35 -14.86 -9.51 -22.13
CA LEU A 35 -14.91 -8.25 -22.86
C LEU A 35 -15.98 -7.32 -22.29
N LEU A 36 -17.15 -7.84 -21.96
CA LEU A 36 -18.23 -7.07 -21.30
C LEU A 36 -17.79 -6.57 -19.93
N LEU A 37 -17.20 -7.43 -19.11
CA LEU A 37 -16.64 -7.04 -17.80
C LEU A 37 -15.59 -5.94 -17.96
N SER A 38 -14.66 -6.11 -18.90
CA SER A 38 -13.66 -5.09 -19.23
C SER A 38 -14.28 -3.76 -19.66
N ALA A 39 -15.33 -3.79 -20.47
CA ALA A 39 -16.06 -2.59 -20.91
C ALA A 39 -16.75 -1.88 -19.74
N VAL A 40 -17.36 -2.62 -18.82
CA VAL A 40 -17.97 -2.08 -17.59
C VAL A 40 -16.90 -1.42 -16.70
N LEU A 41 -15.78 -2.10 -16.48
CA LEU A 41 -14.69 -1.58 -15.69
C LEU A 41 -14.10 -0.30 -16.31
N ARG A 42 -13.85 -0.27 -17.62
CA ARG A 42 -13.35 0.92 -18.32
C ARG A 42 -14.30 2.11 -18.24
N ARG A 43 -15.62 1.88 -18.25
CA ARG A 43 -16.62 2.97 -18.16
C ARG A 43 -16.74 3.55 -16.76
N ARG A 44 -16.51 2.74 -15.73
CA ARG A 44 -16.69 3.15 -14.32
C ARG A 44 -15.43 3.69 -13.68
N MET A 45 -14.26 3.43 -14.24
CA MET A 45 -12.97 3.71 -13.61
C MET A 45 -12.16 4.69 -14.44
N ALA A 46 -11.80 5.81 -13.81
CA ALA A 46 -10.77 6.68 -14.36
C ALA A 46 -9.39 5.97 -14.25
N PRO A 47 -8.56 6.04 -15.30
CA PRO A 47 -7.29 5.30 -15.34
C PRO A 47 -6.27 5.67 -14.27
N THR A 48 -6.50 6.73 -13.51
CA THR A 48 -5.54 7.26 -12.52
C THR A 48 -5.84 6.90 -11.06
N THR A 49 -7.03 6.35 -10.74
CA THR A 49 -7.53 6.25 -9.35
C THR A 49 -7.83 4.84 -8.86
N LEU A 50 -7.40 3.78 -9.60
CA LEU A 50 -7.86 2.42 -9.35
C LEU A 50 -7.51 1.85 -7.96
N LEU A 51 -6.45 2.36 -7.34
CA LEU A 51 -5.93 1.85 -6.08
C LEU A 51 -5.62 2.97 -5.05
N ASP A 52 -6.04 4.21 -5.36
CA ASP A 52 -5.69 5.38 -4.54
C ASP A 52 -6.62 5.57 -3.33
N ASP A 53 -7.81 4.94 -3.34
CA ASP A 53 -8.82 5.13 -2.29
C ASP A 53 -9.59 3.82 -2.04
N ARG A 54 -10.09 3.63 -0.80
CA ARG A 54 -10.92 2.47 -0.42
C ARG A 54 -12.19 2.37 -1.26
N ALA A 55 -12.81 3.51 -1.58
CA ALA A 55 -13.99 3.54 -2.43
C ALA A 55 -13.68 3.02 -3.84
N ALA A 56 -12.51 3.35 -4.39
CA ALA A 56 -12.04 2.83 -5.65
C ALA A 56 -11.79 1.33 -5.60
N LEU A 57 -11.18 0.81 -4.51
CA LEU A 57 -10.99 -0.63 -4.29
C LEU A 57 -12.32 -1.40 -4.33
N VAL A 58 -13.30 -0.98 -3.52
CA VAL A 58 -14.62 -1.60 -3.52
C VAL A 58 -15.31 -1.43 -4.88
N GLY A 59 -15.14 -0.26 -5.49
CA GLY A 59 -15.72 0.09 -6.79
C GLY A 59 -15.32 -0.82 -7.93
N TRP A 60 -14.09 -1.35 -7.95
CA TRP A 60 -13.67 -2.30 -8.98
C TRP A 60 -13.83 -3.77 -8.55
N MET A 61 -13.66 -4.08 -7.26
CA MET A 61 -13.81 -5.44 -6.77
C MET A 61 -15.24 -5.96 -6.93
N LEU A 62 -16.24 -5.13 -6.63
CA LEU A 62 -17.63 -5.53 -6.76
C LEU A 62 -18.02 -5.92 -8.20
N PRO A 63 -17.73 -5.11 -9.25
CA PRO A 63 -17.92 -5.54 -10.63
C PRO A 63 -17.15 -6.80 -11.02
N VAL A 64 -15.93 -7.00 -10.51
CA VAL A 64 -15.14 -8.20 -10.77
C VAL A 64 -15.84 -9.42 -10.17
N VAL A 65 -16.22 -9.38 -8.91
CA VAL A 65 -16.89 -10.50 -8.21
C VAL A 65 -18.24 -10.83 -8.87
N CYS A 66 -19.08 -9.82 -9.13
CA CYS A 66 -20.38 -10.03 -9.75
C CYS A 66 -20.26 -10.42 -11.22
N GLY A 67 -19.32 -9.82 -11.97
CA GLY A 67 -19.13 -10.10 -13.38
C GLY A 67 -18.54 -11.50 -13.63
N THR A 68 -17.61 -11.93 -12.81
CA THR A 68 -17.08 -13.32 -12.86
C THR A 68 -18.13 -14.34 -12.46
N LEU A 69 -18.98 -14.04 -11.48
CA LEU A 69 -20.10 -14.90 -11.11
C LEU A 69 -21.06 -15.07 -12.28
N LEU A 70 -21.48 -13.97 -12.90
CA LEU A 70 -22.39 -14.01 -14.05
C LEU A 70 -21.75 -14.79 -15.22
N ASN A 71 -20.47 -14.53 -15.51
CA ASN A 71 -19.74 -15.26 -16.55
C ASN A 71 -19.65 -16.75 -16.25
N SER A 72 -19.38 -17.14 -15.01
CA SER A 72 -19.34 -18.54 -14.59
C SER A 72 -20.71 -19.22 -14.67
N LEU A 73 -21.80 -18.51 -14.31
CA LEU A 73 -23.17 -19.02 -14.47
C LEU A 73 -23.48 -19.33 -15.94
N VAL A 74 -23.19 -18.40 -16.84
CA VAL A 74 -23.40 -18.59 -18.28
C VAL A 74 -22.54 -19.72 -18.83
N TYR A 75 -21.26 -19.74 -18.46
CA TYR A 75 -20.28 -20.71 -18.90
C TYR A 75 -20.67 -22.14 -18.49
N VAL A 76 -20.90 -22.38 -17.20
CA VAL A 76 -21.23 -23.73 -16.69
C VAL A 76 -22.61 -24.18 -17.17
N SER A 77 -23.57 -23.28 -17.26
CA SER A 77 -24.88 -23.61 -17.85
C SER A 77 -24.75 -24.03 -19.32
N SER A 78 -23.90 -23.35 -20.10
CA SER A 78 -23.65 -23.76 -21.49
C SER A 78 -23.00 -25.13 -21.59
N LEU A 79 -22.10 -25.52 -20.65
CA LEU A 79 -21.53 -26.87 -20.60
C LEU A 79 -22.60 -27.93 -20.29
N CYS A 80 -23.53 -27.65 -19.38
CA CYS A 80 -24.63 -28.54 -19.07
C CYS A 80 -25.58 -28.71 -20.27
N LEU A 81 -25.90 -27.62 -20.97
CA LEU A 81 -26.75 -27.66 -22.17
C LEU A 81 -26.09 -28.44 -23.33
N LEU A 82 -24.79 -28.37 -23.45
CA LEU A 82 -24.02 -29.13 -24.45
C LEU A 82 -23.78 -30.62 -24.03
N GLY A 83 -24.29 -31.04 -22.88
CA GLY A 83 -24.11 -32.40 -22.36
C GLY A 83 -22.69 -32.74 -21.87
N LEU A 84 -21.82 -31.71 -21.75
CA LEU A 84 -20.44 -31.90 -21.30
C LEU A 84 -20.30 -31.99 -19.77
N LEU A 85 -21.32 -31.51 -19.05
CA LEU A 85 -21.39 -31.56 -17.60
C LEU A 85 -22.78 -32.04 -17.18
N PRO A 86 -22.93 -33.00 -16.28
CA PRO A 86 -24.23 -33.39 -15.74
C PRO A 86 -24.79 -32.26 -14.84
N TRP A 87 -26.11 -32.10 -14.86
CA TRP A 87 -26.78 -31.02 -14.09
C TRP A 87 -26.55 -31.15 -12.57
N ASP A 88 -26.34 -32.35 -12.06
CA ASP A 88 -26.03 -32.59 -10.64
C ASP A 88 -24.70 -31.93 -10.22
N GLY A 89 -23.78 -31.75 -11.18
CA GLY A 89 -22.50 -31.07 -10.97
C GLY A 89 -22.55 -29.53 -11.20
N TRP A 90 -23.68 -28.96 -11.58
CA TRP A 90 -23.79 -27.56 -11.99
C TRP A 90 -23.35 -26.59 -10.91
N SER A 91 -23.86 -26.70 -9.67
CA SER A 91 -23.54 -25.81 -8.56
C SER A 91 -22.06 -25.84 -8.18
N ALA A 92 -21.49 -27.02 -8.09
CA ALA A 92 -20.06 -27.22 -7.82
C ALA A 92 -19.19 -26.64 -8.95
N GLY A 93 -19.61 -26.84 -10.20
CA GLY A 93 -18.98 -26.27 -11.39
C GLY A 93 -18.95 -24.74 -11.38
N VAL A 94 -20.11 -24.11 -11.08
CA VAL A 94 -20.23 -22.64 -10.98
C VAL A 94 -19.31 -22.10 -9.90
N VAL A 95 -19.35 -22.65 -8.68
CA VAL A 95 -18.51 -22.19 -7.58
C VAL A 95 -17.02 -22.32 -7.93
N ARG A 96 -16.61 -23.45 -8.49
CA ARG A 96 -15.21 -23.69 -8.86
C ARG A 96 -14.72 -22.73 -9.94
N SER A 97 -15.51 -22.52 -10.99
CA SER A 97 -15.17 -21.59 -12.07
C SER A 97 -15.13 -20.15 -11.56
N TRP A 98 -16.17 -19.72 -10.84
CA TRP A 98 -16.29 -18.38 -10.30
C TRP A 98 -15.13 -18.01 -9.37
N VAL A 99 -14.83 -18.87 -8.40
CA VAL A 99 -13.75 -18.59 -7.43
C VAL A 99 -12.40 -18.53 -8.14
N GLY A 100 -12.14 -19.45 -9.09
CA GLY A 100 -10.91 -19.43 -9.88
C GLY A 100 -10.73 -18.13 -10.69
N ASP A 101 -11.78 -17.71 -11.35
CA ASP A 101 -11.77 -16.48 -12.17
C ASP A 101 -11.65 -15.21 -11.30
N ALA A 102 -12.41 -15.17 -10.19
CA ALA A 102 -12.36 -14.05 -9.26
C ALA A 102 -10.96 -13.87 -8.65
N VAL A 103 -10.32 -14.96 -8.21
CA VAL A 103 -8.93 -14.93 -7.69
C VAL A 103 -7.96 -14.50 -8.78
N GLY A 104 -8.04 -15.13 -9.96
CA GLY A 104 -7.13 -14.85 -11.07
C GLY A 104 -7.16 -13.37 -11.46
N ILE A 105 -8.36 -12.81 -11.63
CA ILE A 105 -8.52 -11.39 -11.99
C ILE A 105 -8.10 -10.46 -10.84
N THR A 106 -8.48 -10.79 -9.60
CA THR A 106 -8.16 -9.94 -8.44
C THR A 106 -6.66 -9.84 -8.20
N VAL A 107 -5.88 -10.89 -8.47
CA VAL A 107 -4.42 -10.87 -8.34
C VAL A 107 -3.75 -10.29 -9.59
N ALA A 108 -4.15 -10.73 -10.78
CA ALA A 108 -3.47 -10.37 -12.02
C ALA A 108 -3.77 -8.93 -12.45
N MET A 109 -5.00 -8.45 -12.29
CA MET A 109 -5.40 -7.12 -12.77
C MET A 109 -4.62 -5.98 -12.12
N PRO A 110 -4.46 -5.89 -10.78
CA PRO A 110 -3.66 -4.83 -10.16
C PRO A 110 -2.20 -4.88 -10.59
N LEU A 111 -1.63 -6.09 -10.73
CA LEU A 111 -0.26 -6.25 -11.19
C LEU A 111 -0.08 -5.73 -12.62
N PHE A 112 -0.92 -6.15 -13.58
CA PHE A 112 -0.85 -5.68 -14.95
C PHE A 112 -1.17 -4.19 -15.09
N TRP A 113 -2.09 -3.67 -14.27
CA TRP A 113 -2.36 -2.25 -14.20
C TRP A 113 -1.12 -1.46 -13.80
N TRP A 114 -0.44 -1.86 -12.74
CA TRP A 114 0.79 -1.20 -12.29
C TRP A 114 1.91 -1.29 -13.31
N LEU A 115 2.04 -2.41 -14.00
CA LEU A 115 2.99 -2.56 -15.09
C LEU A 115 2.67 -1.63 -16.27
N SER A 116 1.39 -1.30 -16.49
CA SER A 116 0.94 -0.44 -17.61
C SER A 116 1.09 1.05 -17.31
N VAL A 117 0.97 1.47 -16.04
CA VAL A 117 1.03 2.87 -15.60
C VAL A 117 2.45 3.23 -15.17
N GLY A 118 3.01 4.32 -15.69
CA GLY A 118 4.39 4.73 -15.41
C GLY A 118 4.71 4.92 -13.91
N ARG A 119 3.78 5.50 -13.14
CA ARG A 119 3.91 5.63 -11.67
C ARG A 119 3.92 4.27 -10.98
N GLY A 120 3.07 3.35 -11.41
CA GLY A 120 3.00 1.99 -10.88
C GLY A 120 4.29 1.21 -11.10
N ARG A 121 4.89 1.33 -12.30
CA ARG A 121 6.18 0.69 -12.60
C ARG A 121 7.30 1.17 -11.69
N LEU A 122 7.37 2.47 -11.41
CA LEU A 122 8.36 3.02 -10.49
C LEU A 122 8.16 2.51 -9.07
N ALA A 123 6.91 2.51 -8.57
CA ALA A 123 6.59 1.97 -7.26
C ALA A 123 6.92 0.47 -7.15
N LEU A 124 6.52 -0.32 -8.16
CA LEU A 124 6.82 -1.75 -8.21
C LEU A 124 8.33 -2.02 -8.23
N HIS A 125 9.09 -1.27 -9.05
CA HIS A 125 10.55 -1.41 -9.10
C HIS A 125 11.21 -1.07 -7.75
N THR A 126 10.72 -0.05 -7.06
CA THR A 126 11.22 0.33 -5.72
C THR A 126 10.93 -0.76 -4.70
N VAL A 127 9.71 -1.31 -4.73
CA VAL A 127 9.29 -2.41 -3.84
C VAL A 127 10.10 -3.66 -4.13
N LEU A 128 10.21 -4.10 -5.39
CA LEU A 128 10.95 -5.31 -5.76
C LEU A 128 12.45 -5.24 -5.40
N ARG A 129 13.03 -4.04 -5.30
CA ARG A 129 14.44 -3.85 -4.92
C ARG A 129 14.64 -3.76 -3.40
N SER A 130 13.58 -3.75 -2.61
CA SER A 130 13.68 -3.63 -1.16
C SER A 130 14.02 -4.97 -0.49
N TRP A 131 14.82 -4.93 0.56
CA TRP A 131 15.12 -6.11 1.40
C TRP A 131 13.86 -6.68 2.07
N GLU A 132 12.87 -5.83 2.33
CA GLU A 132 11.59 -6.24 2.90
C GLU A 132 10.81 -7.15 1.95
N THR A 133 10.87 -6.88 0.64
CA THR A 133 10.23 -7.74 -0.38
C THR A 133 10.88 -9.10 -0.42
N LEU A 134 12.20 -9.19 -0.34
CA LEU A 134 12.88 -10.48 -0.21
C LEU A 134 12.45 -11.20 1.08
N GLY A 135 12.33 -10.48 2.20
CA GLY A 135 11.91 -11.04 3.47
C GLY A 135 10.52 -11.68 3.42
N HIS A 136 9.48 -10.93 3.02
CA HIS A 136 8.12 -11.48 2.96
C HIS A 136 7.93 -12.50 1.84
N SER A 137 8.67 -12.38 0.72
CA SER A 137 8.64 -13.40 -0.35
C SER A 137 9.27 -14.72 0.10
N LEU A 138 10.43 -14.65 0.78
CA LEU A 138 11.07 -15.82 1.37
C LEU A 138 10.16 -16.46 2.43
N LEU A 139 9.57 -15.65 3.31
CA LEU A 139 8.59 -16.13 4.28
C LEU A 139 7.43 -16.83 3.59
N GLY A 140 6.91 -16.27 2.48
CA GLY A 140 5.85 -16.87 1.67
C GLY A 140 6.23 -18.25 1.14
N VAL A 141 7.45 -18.38 0.60
CA VAL A 141 7.98 -19.68 0.10
C VAL A 141 8.13 -20.69 1.24
N VAL A 142 8.66 -20.27 2.39
CA VAL A 142 8.82 -21.14 3.56
C VAL A 142 7.47 -21.62 4.07
N VAL A 143 6.49 -20.72 4.18
CA VAL A 143 5.13 -21.08 4.63
C VAL A 143 4.43 -22.00 3.62
N LEU A 144 4.60 -21.77 2.33
CA LEU A 144 4.10 -22.66 1.29
C LEU A 144 4.75 -24.07 1.43
N TRP A 145 6.06 -24.12 1.62
CA TRP A 145 6.76 -25.38 1.83
C TRP A 145 6.28 -26.12 3.07
N ILE A 146 6.04 -25.41 4.19
CA ILE A 146 5.46 -25.98 5.40
C ILE A 146 4.04 -26.49 5.15
N ALA A 147 3.19 -25.69 4.52
CA ALA A 147 1.79 -26.01 4.29
C ALA A 147 1.60 -27.23 3.38
N PHE A 148 2.39 -27.32 2.31
CA PHE A 148 2.32 -28.45 1.35
C PHE A 148 3.22 -29.62 1.72
N GLY A 149 4.37 -29.39 2.36
CA GLY A 149 5.35 -30.42 2.66
C GLY A 149 5.09 -31.17 3.98
N LEU A 150 4.58 -30.49 5.01
CA LEU A 150 4.30 -31.09 6.33
C LEU A 150 2.81 -31.40 6.53
N GLY A 151 1.93 -30.95 5.60
CA GLY A 151 0.50 -31.14 5.67
C GLY A 151 0.11 -32.56 5.31
N GLY A 152 0.05 -33.51 6.30
CA GLY A 152 -0.63 -34.78 6.17
C GLY A 152 -2.17 -34.61 6.19
N GLU A 153 -2.93 -35.65 6.48
CA GLU A 153 -4.42 -35.67 6.47
C GLU A 153 -5.12 -34.60 7.34
N GLY A 154 -4.37 -33.86 8.19
CA GLY A 154 -4.85 -32.69 8.97
C GLY A 154 -4.26 -31.37 8.54
N GLY A 155 -3.56 -31.30 7.40
CA GLY A 155 -2.70 -30.18 6.97
C GLY A 155 -3.38 -28.87 6.64
N PHE A 156 -4.73 -28.82 6.48
CA PHE A 156 -5.44 -27.57 6.16
C PHE A 156 -5.18 -26.45 7.18
N LYS A 157 -4.93 -26.80 8.44
CA LYS A 157 -4.62 -25.81 9.49
C LYS A 157 -3.34 -25.01 9.23
N LEU A 158 -2.36 -25.58 8.52
CA LEU A 158 -1.09 -24.92 8.22
C LEU A 158 -1.22 -23.83 7.14
N PHE A 159 -2.26 -23.89 6.30
CA PHE A 159 -2.53 -22.87 5.29
C PHE A 159 -2.89 -21.50 5.88
N TYR A 160 -3.34 -21.41 7.15
CA TYR A 160 -3.56 -20.14 7.81
C TYR A 160 -2.27 -19.30 7.97
N PHE A 161 -1.10 -19.92 8.00
CA PHE A 161 0.16 -19.21 8.05
C PHE A 161 0.43 -18.39 6.78
N LEU A 162 -0.27 -18.64 5.66
CA LEU A 162 -0.18 -17.83 4.44
C LEU A 162 -0.63 -16.38 4.64
N PHE A 163 -1.36 -16.08 5.72
CA PHE A 163 -1.67 -14.70 6.09
C PHE A 163 -0.45 -13.89 6.55
N LEU A 164 0.57 -14.53 7.13
CA LEU A 164 1.74 -13.84 7.66
C LEU A 164 2.51 -13.03 6.61
N PRO A 165 2.93 -13.60 5.47
CA PRO A 165 3.69 -12.86 4.47
C PRO A 165 2.88 -11.72 3.85
N ILE A 166 1.58 -11.90 3.59
CA ILE A 166 0.77 -10.85 2.97
C ILE A 166 0.45 -9.72 3.95
N VAL A 167 0.17 -10.02 5.22
CA VAL A 167 -0.04 -9.01 6.25
C VAL A 167 1.24 -8.20 6.47
N TRP A 168 2.40 -8.88 6.59
CA TRP A 168 3.68 -8.19 6.70
C TRP A 168 3.94 -7.27 5.51
N ALA A 169 3.79 -7.76 4.29
CA ALA A 169 3.98 -6.98 3.07
C ALA A 169 3.03 -5.76 3.03
N SER A 170 1.75 -5.95 3.34
CA SER A 170 0.73 -4.90 3.32
C SER A 170 0.99 -3.80 4.36
N VAL A 171 1.39 -4.17 5.58
CA VAL A 171 1.68 -3.22 6.66
C VAL A 171 2.95 -2.41 6.38
N ARG A 172 3.97 -3.02 5.76
CA ARG A 172 5.26 -2.36 5.54
C ARG A 172 5.36 -1.58 4.24
N GLN A 173 4.69 -2.06 3.19
CA GLN A 173 4.83 -1.54 1.83
C GLN A 173 3.48 -1.14 1.20
N GLY A 174 2.41 -1.11 2.01
CA GLY A 174 1.08 -0.73 1.55
C GLY A 174 0.52 -1.66 0.47
N MET A 175 -0.25 -1.10 -0.44
CA MET A 175 -0.87 -1.82 -1.56
C MET A 175 0.16 -2.49 -2.47
N ALA A 176 1.32 -1.87 -2.66
CA ALA A 176 2.40 -2.40 -3.48
C ALA A 176 2.92 -3.74 -2.96
N GLY A 177 3.19 -3.80 -1.66
CA GLY A 177 3.59 -5.03 -0.99
C GLY A 177 2.51 -6.10 -1.04
N ALA A 178 1.24 -5.72 -0.85
CA ALA A 178 0.10 -6.62 -0.95
C ALA A 178 0.02 -7.29 -2.33
N ILE A 179 0.13 -6.52 -3.42
CA ILE A 179 0.08 -7.03 -4.80
C ILE A 179 1.22 -8.01 -5.07
N VAL A 180 2.45 -7.64 -4.68
CA VAL A 180 3.62 -8.52 -4.89
C VAL A 180 3.49 -9.82 -4.08
N SER A 181 3.15 -9.71 -2.80
CA SER A 181 2.99 -10.88 -1.93
C SER A 181 1.83 -11.78 -2.38
N ALA A 182 0.68 -11.21 -2.76
CA ALA A 182 -0.44 -11.95 -3.33
C ALA A 182 -0.04 -12.72 -4.59
N THR A 183 0.73 -12.08 -5.48
CA THR A 183 1.23 -12.71 -6.72
C THR A 183 2.17 -13.86 -6.42
N VAL A 184 3.13 -13.67 -5.51
CA VAL A 184 4.08 -14.73 -5.09
C VAL A 184 3.35 -15.91 -4.48
N LEU A 185 2.42 -15.66 -3.56
CA LEU A 185 1.63 -16.71 -2.92
C LEU A 185 0.76 -17.47 -3.93
N GLN A 186 0.09 -16.76 -4.84
CA GLN A 186 -0.78 -17.37 -5.84
C GLN A 186 0.01 -18.27 -6.81
N LEU A 187 1.14 -17.74 -7.34
CA LEU A 187 2.01 -18.54 -8.23
C LEU A 187 2.63 -19.71 -7.48
N GLY A 188 3.01 -19.51 -6.22
CA GLY A 188 3.55 -20.56 -5.37
C GLY A 188 2.53 -21.66 -5.07
N MET A 189 1.27 -21.32 -4.77
CA MET A 189 0.20 -22.30 -4.57
C MET A 189 -0.07 -23.12 -5.84
N ILE A 190 -0.16 -22.46 -7.01
CA ILE A 190 -0.36 -23.14 -8.28
C ILE A 190 0.82 -24.07 -8.57
N GLY A 191 2.06 -23.59 -8.40
CA GLY A 191 3.27 -24.38 -8.61
C GLY A 191 3.36 -25.57 -7.66
N ALA A 192 3.07 -25.38 -6.38
CA ALA A 192 3.10 -26.46 -5.39
C ALA A 192 2.08 -27.56 -5.70
N MET A 193 0.86 -27.20 -6.12
CA MET A 193 -0.14 -28.19 -6.52
C MET A 193 0.26 -28.99 -7.75
N GLN A 194 0.95 -28.36 -8.72
CA GLN A 194 1.40 -29.04 -9.94
C GLN A 194 2.55 -30.03 -9.67
N VAL A 195 3.45 -29.66 -8.75
CA VAL A 195 4.68 -30.43 -8.49
C VAL A 195 4.46 -31.53 -7.45
N LEU A 196 3.65 -31.29 -6.42
CA LEU A 196 3.53 -32.17 -5.26
C LEU A 196 2.33 -33.13 -5.34
N ASP A 197 1.51 -33.08 -6.41
CA ASP A 197 0.27 -33.88 -6.58
C ASP A 197 -0.58 -33.95 -5.28
N PHE A 198 -0.69 -32.78 -4.62
CA PHE A 198 -1.27 -32.71 -3.29
C PHE A 198 -2.80 -32.89 -3.34
N ARG A 199 -3.31 -33.94 -2.68
CA ARG A 199 -4.72 -34.33 -2.71
C ARG A 199 -5.49 -34.09 -1.42
N ALA A 200 -4.80 -33.70 -0.34
CA ALA A 200 -5.43 -33.56 0.97
C ALA A 200 -6.41 -32.36 1.06
N VAL A 201 -6.31 -31.36 0.15
CA VAL A 201 -7.19 -30.18 0.11
C VAL A 201 -7.73 -30.04 -1.31
N THR A 202 -9.02 -29.71 -1.42
CA THR A 202 -9.61 -29.48 -2.74
C THR A 202 -9.13 -28.18 -3.36
N MET A 203 -9.03 -28.14 -4.70
CA MET A 203 -8.70 -26.91 -5.44
C MET A 203 -9.60 -25.73 -5.02
N ALA A 204 -10.90 -25.99 -4.76
CA ALA A 204 -11.85 -24.97 -4.38
C ALA A 204 -11.55 -24.37 -3.00
N GLU A 205 -11.16 -25.19 -2.02
CA GLU A 205 -10.78 -24.71 -0.69
C GLU A 205 -9.55 -23.80 -0.72
N LEU A 206 -8.52 -24.19 -1.48
CA LEU A 206 -7.32 -23.36 -1.66
C LEU A 206 -7.63 -22.05 -2.39
N GLN A 207 -8.46 -22.07 -3.40
CA GLN A 207 -8.89 -20.87 -4.10
C GLN A 207 -9.72 -19.95 -3.21
N MET A 208 -10.65 -20.50 -2.41
CA MET A 208 -11.39 -19.71 -1.41
C MET A 208 -10.45 -19.06 -0.40
N LEU A 209 -9.48 -19.78 0.12
CA LEU A 209 -8.47 -19.25 1.02
C LEU A 209 -7.66 -18.13 0.34
N ALA A 210 -7.25 -18.33 -0.92
CA ALA A 210 -6.52 -17.33 -1.69
C ALA A 210 -7.33 -16.02 -1.85
N VAL A 211 -8.65 -16.09 -2.15
CA VAL A 211 -9.52 -14.91 -2.18
C VAL A 211 -9.45 -14.16 -0.87
N VAL A 212 -9.66 -14.85 0.25
CA VAL A 212 -9.69 -14.21 1.58
C VAL A 212 -8.34 -13.57 1.90
N ILE A 213 -7.24 -14.25 1.63
CA ILE A 213 -5.87 -13.73 1.87
C ILE A 213 -5.63 -12.46 1.04
N VAL A 214 -5.98 -12.49 -0.25
CA VAL A 214 -5.80 -11.33 -1.16
C VAL A 214 -6.67 -10.15 -0.74
N LEU A 215 -7.94 -10.42 -0.38
CA LEU A 215 -8.87 -9.39 0.11
C LEU A 215 -8.33 -8.70 1.37
N VAL A 216 -7.89 -9.48 2.35
CA VAL A 216 -7.31 -8.98 3.60
C VAL A 216 -6.05 -8.16 3.31
N GLY A 217 -5.15 -8.68 2.46
CA GLY A 217 -3.94 -7.98 2.07
C GLY A 217 -4.22 -6.63 1.40
N PHE A 218 -5.14 -6.59 0.45
CA PHE A 218 -5.50 -5.35 -0.26
C PHE A 218 -6.22 -4.36 0.65
N PHE A 219 -7.08 -4.84 1.54
CA PHE A 219 -7.74 -3.98 2.53
C PHE A 219 -6.72 -3.33 3.48
N ILE A 220 -5.80 -4.12 4.05
CA ILE A 220 -4.75 -3.61 4.93
C ILE A 220 -3.83 -2.65 4.15
N GLY A 221 -3.38 -3.03 2.95
CA GLY A 221 -2.52 -2.21 2.11
C GLY A 221 -3.16 -0.86 1.77
N GLY A 222 -4.44 -0.86 1.39
CA GLY A 222 -5.19 0.37 1.13
C GLY A 222 -5.35 1.26 2.36
N VAL A 223 -5.60 0.68 3.55
CA VAL A 223 -5.65 1.43 4.82
C VAL A 223 -4.31 2.08 5.14
N VAL A 224 -3.22 1.35 4.96
CA VAL A 224 -1.86 1.86 5.22
C VAL A 224 -1.52 3.01 4.29
N ASP A 225 -1.80 2.88 2.99
CA ASP A 225 -1.53 3.93 2.01
C ASP A 225 -2.35 5.19 2.30
N GLU A 226 -3.63 5.04 2.66
CA GLU A 226 -4.49 6.15 3.04
C GLU A 226 -3.98 6.86 4.31
N GLN A 227 -3.56 6.10 5.34
CA GLN A 227 -2.96 6.67 6.55
C GLN A 227 -1.67 7.44 6.26
N CYS A 228 -0.80 6.90 5.41
CA CYS A 228 0.43 7.57 4.99
C CYS A 228 0.13 8.88 4.25
N ARG A 229 -0.86 8.86 3.35
CA ARG A 229 -1.30 10.05 2.62
C ARG A 229 -1.87 11.12 3.56
N THR A 230 -2.83 10.76 4.40
CA THR A 230 -3.46 11.69 5.37
C THR A 230 -2.42 12.29 6.32
N SER A 231 -1.49 11.47 6.81
CA SER A 231 -0.39 11.94 7.67
C SER A 231 0.52 12.93 6.95
N SER A 232 0.81 12.72 5.66
CA SER A 232 1.63 13.64 4.86
C SER A 232 0.93 14.97 4.60
N GLU A 233 -0.37 14.95 4.30
CA GLU A 233 -1.21 16.13 4.10
C GLU A 233 -1.31 16.96 5.39
N LEU A 234 -1.53 16.31 6.53
CA LEU A 234 -1.57 16.96 7.84
C LEU A 234 -0.23 17.65 8.17
N ARG A 235 0.90 16.96 7.94
CA ARG A 235 2.23 17.56 8.15
C ARG A 235 2.45 18.78 7.27
N GLN A 236 1.99 18.77 6.02
CA GLN A 236 2.08 19.89 5.11
C GLN A 236 1.23 21.07 5.61
N THR A 237 -0.01 20.81 6.03
CA THR A 237 -0.92 21.85 6.58
C THR A 237 -0.34 22.48 7.83
N LEU A 238 0.20 21.68 8.75
CA LEU A 238 0.84 22.17 9.97
C LEU A 238 2.08 23.06 9.66
N ARG A 239 2.88 22.68 8.66
CA ARG A 239 4.04 23.51 8.22
C ARG A 239 3.58 24.84 7.64
N LEU A 240 2.51 24.85 6.83
CA LEU A 240 1.95 26.07 6.27
C LEU A 240 1.34 26.98 7.36
N ALA A 241 0.63 26.40 8.32
CA ALA A 241 0.07 27.13 9.46
C ALA A 241 1.16 27.77 10.31
N ALA A 242 2.22 27.04 10.65
CA ALA A 242 3.37 27.57 11.39
C ALA A 242 4.10 28.68 10.62
N ALA A 243 4.26 28.54 9.30
CA ALA A 243 4.84 29.59 8.47
C ALA A 243 3.95 30.84 8.41
N GLY A 244 2.61 30.66 8.35
CA GLY A 244 1.64 31.77 8.40
C GLY A 244 1.68 32.51 9.73
N GLU A 245 1.75 31.80 10.86
CA GLU A 245 1.87 32.39 12.19
C GLU A 245 3.17 33.21 12.33
N MET A 246 4.30 32.64 11.89
CA MET A 246 5.58 33.37 11.87
C MET A 246 5.55 34.58 10.98
N ALA A 247 4.93 34.51 9.80
CA ALA A 247 4.79 35.66 8.90
C ALA A 247 3.91 36.75 9.52
N GLY A 248 2.82 36.38 10.20
CA GLY A 248 1.96 37.33 10.95
C GLY A 248 2.69 38.00 12.09
N ALA A 249 3.47 37.28 12.88
CA ALA A 249 4.27 37.86 13.97
C ALA A 249 5.33 38.82 13.43
N LEU A 250 6.05 38.44 12.36
CA LEU A 250 7.02 39.30 11.70
C LEU A 250 6.38 40.55 11.12
N ALA A 251 5.21 40.43 10.49
CA ALA A 251 4.48 41.60 9.96
C ALA A 251 4.07 42.53 11.08
N HIS A 252 3.64 42.02 12.24
CA HIS A 252 3.31 42.83 13.41
C HIS A 252 4.54 43.56 13.97
N GLU A 253 5.65 42.85 14.14
CA GLU A 253 6.93 43.42 14.60
C GLU A 253 7.50 44.48 13.63
N LEU A 254 7.31 44.32 12.32
CA LEU A 254 7.73 45.28 11.33
C LEU A 254 6.81 46.51 11.28
N ASN A 255 5.50 46.32 11.45
CA ASN A 255 4.53 47.43 11.44
C ASN A 255 4.69 48.39 12.65
N GLN A 256 5.13 47.87 13.80
CA GLN A 256 5.37 48.70 14.99
C GLN A 256 6.39 49.80 14.74
N PRO A 257 7.64 49.53 14.32
CA PRO A 257 8.61 50.62 14.06
C PRO A 257 8.22 51.48 12.86
N LEU A 258 7.54 50.90 11.84
CA LEU A 258 7.04 51.70 10.71
C LEU A 258 5.99 52.72 11.13
N THR A 259 5.06 52.31 12.01
CA THR A 259 4.06 53.24 12.56
C THR A 259 4.70 54.33 13.41
N ALA A 260 5.69 53.98 14.25
CA ALA A 260 6.41 54.94 15.05
C ALA A 260 7.25 55.91 14.19
N MET A 261 7.88 55.44 13.12
CA MET A 261 8.58 56.29 12.15
C MET A 261 7.60 57.23 11.43
N GLY A 262 6.42 56.75 11.04
CA GLY A 262 5.36 57.56 10.41
C GLY A 262 4.88 58.69 11.34
N ALA A 263 4.64 58.37 12.63
CA ALA A 263 4.25 59.36 13.61
C ALA A 263 5.33 60.47 13.83
N ASN A 264 6.61 60.06 13.93
CA ASN A 264 7.72 60.98 14.04
C ASN A 264 7.91 61.84 12.77
N ALA A 265 7.69 61.29 11.58
CA ALA A 265 7.72 62.05 10.31
C ALA A 265 6.58 63.09 10.25
N SER A 266 5.35 62.72 10.65
CA SER A 266 4.21 63.62 10.71
C SER A 266 4.45 64.74 11.74
N ALA A 267 5.08 64.42 12.87
CA ALA A 267 5.47 65.47 13.87
C ALA A 267 6.53 66.36 13.32
N TYR A 268 7.51 65.88 12.56
CA TYR A 268 8.51 66.71 11.88
C TYR A 268 7.87 67.75 10.90
N ASP A 269 6.99 67.23 10.04
CA ASP A 269 6.28 68.08 9.05
C ASP A 269 5.45 69.18 9.74
N ALA A 270 4.74 68.84 10.83
CA ALA A 270 3.95 69.75 11.60
C ALA A 270 4.80 70.86 12.27
N LEU A 271 5.99 70.51 12.76
CA LEU A 271 6.94 71.48 13.34
C LEU A 271 7.55 72.40 12.28
N GLN A 272 7.85 71.88 11.09
CA GLN A 272 8.37 72.66 9.97
C GLN A 272 7.35 73.68 9.45
N VAL A 273 6.07 73.33 9.31
CA VAL A 273 4.98 74.22 8.91
C VAL A 273 4.80 75.37 9.91
N ARG A 274 5.08 75.14 11.19
CA ARG A 274 5.00 76.17 12.24
C ARG A 274 6.24 77.03 12.34
N GLY A 275 7.27 76.80 11.50
CA GLY A 275 8.51 77.60 11.51
C GLY A 275 9.38 77.37 12.76
N GLU A 276 9.12 76.29 13.49
CA GLU A 276 9.93 75.92 14.66
C GLU A 276 11.29 75.37 14.21
N THR A 277 12.37 75.96 14.75
CA THR A 277 13.77 75.53 14.49
C THR A 277 14.45 75.10 15.80
N GLY A 278 15.38 74.16 15.73
CA GLY A 278 16.21 73.74 16.88
C GLY A 278 15.86 72.41 17.46
N SER A 279 15.94 72.23 18.79
CA SER A 279 15.96 70.95 19.51
C SER A 279 14.74 70.04 19.27
N ARG A 280 13.57 70.62 18.97
CA ARG A 280 12.34 69.81 18.70
C ARG A 280 12.40 69.12 17.34
N LEU A 281 12.94 69.78 16.33
CA LEU A 281 13.14 69.20 15.00
C LEU A 281 14.17 68.12 15.04
N GLU A 282 15.28 68.34 15.77
CA GLU A 282 16.31 67.26 16.00
C GLU A 282 15.75 66.12 16.77
N ALA A 283 14.86 66.33 17.75
CA ALA A 283 14.24 65.18 18.50
C ALA A 283 13.37 64.31 17.59
N ALA A 284 12.59 64.88 16.66
CA ALA A 284 11.78 64.14 15.70
C ALA A 284 12.68 63.30 14.74
N ILE A 285 13.78 63.87 14.22
CA ILE A 285 14.74 63.18 13.37
C ILE A 285 15.45 62.05 14.14
N ASN A 286 15.85 62.32 15.39
CA ASN A 286 16.50 61.31 16.22
C ASN A 286 15.54 60.18 16.61
N GLY A 287 14.24 60.46 16.81
CA GLY A 287 13.20 59.46 16.98
C GLY A 287 13.08 58.54 15.77
N MET A 288 13.01 59.08 14.56
CA MET A 288 12.97 58.29 13.32
C MET A 288 14.24 57.43 13.16
N ARG A 289 15.43 58.02 13.45
CA ARG A 289 16.69 57.26 13.38
C ARG A 289 16.77 56.12 14.41
N ALA A 290 16.24 56.36 15.62
CA ALA A 290 16.21 55.35 16.66
C ALA A 290 15.31 54.16 16.28
N GLU A 291 14.11 54.44 15.73
CA GLU A 291 13.21 53.39 15.27
C GLU A 291 13.73 52.65 14.04
N ALA A 292 14.36 53.34 13.10
CA ALA A 292 15.02 52.69 11.97
C ALA A 292 16.14 51.73 12.39
N ARG A 293 16.83 52.03 13.51
CA ARG A 293 17.86 51.12 14.10
C ARG A 293 17.24 49.98 14.91
N ARG A 294 16.04 50.15 15.47
CA ARG A 294 15.29 49.13 16.20
C ARG A 294 14.54 48.20 15.27
N ALA A 295 14.15 48.65 14.05
CA ALA A 295 13.60 47.79 13.05
C ALA A 295 14.53 46.56 12.93
N PRO A 296 14.02 45.34 13.11
CA PRO A 296 14.84 44.14 13.15
C PRO A 296 15.70 44.12 11.89
N ALA A 297 17.01 44.36 12.08
CA ALA A 297 17.96 44.04 11.03
C ALA A 297 17.62 42.62 10.66
N THR A 298 17.33 42.36 9.40
CA THR A 298 17.17 41.03 8.84
C THR A 298 18.50 40.27 8.97
N ARG A 299 18.95 40.13 10.20
CA ARG A 299 19.95 39.11 10.56
C ARG A 299 19.26 37.81 10.33
N GLY A 300 19.63 37.19 9.21
CA GLY A 300 19.21 35.86 8.88
C GLY A 300 19.19 35.00 10.15
N HIS A 301 17.99 34.74 10.61
CA HIS A 301 17.77 33.73 11.63
C HIS A 301 18.29 32.44 11.01
N ARG A 302 19.56 32.12 11.23
CA ARG A 302 20.04 30.78 11.04
C ARG A 302 19.12 29.92 11.89
N PRO A 303 18.36 29.01 11.31
CA PRO A 303 17.64 28.03 12.10
C PRO A 303 18.73 27.33 12.94
N GLY A 304 18.67 27.52 14.25
CA GLY A 304 19.50 26.78 15.18
C GLY A 304 19.30 25.31 14.88
N PRO A 305 20.31 24.44 15.03
CA PRO A 305 20.22 23.03 14.74
C PRO A 305 19.16 22.42 15.66
N ALA A 306 17.94 22.34 15.17
CA ALA A 306 16.88 21.52 15.73
C ALA A 306 17.26 20.08 15.41
N GLY A 307 18.18 19.51 16.16
CA GLY A 307 18.66 18.17 15.85
C GLY A 307 19.51 17.48 16.90
N ASP A 308 19.84 18.13 18.01
CA ASP A 308 20.83 17.50 18.94
C ASP A 308 20.25 17.02 20.28
N LYS A 309 18.95 17.22 20.53
CA LYS A 309 18.32 16.65 21.73
C LYS A 309 17.84 15.19 21.58
N ALA A 310 17.76 14.66 20.35
CA ALA A 310 17.39 13.27 20.13
C ALA A 310 18.60 12.30 20.09
N ARG A 311 19.83 12.82 19.93
CA ARG A 311 21.04 11.98 19.96
C ARG A 311 21.63 11.80 21.37
N GLY A 312 21.36 12.71 22.29
CA GLY A 312 21.87 12.63 23.67
C GLY A 312 21.20 11.56 24.54
N SER A 313 19.99 11.10 24.17
CA SER A 313 19.27 10.07 24.94
C SER A 313 19.68 8.63 24.55
N ALA A 314 20.22 8.44 23.35
CA ALA A 314 20.63 7.10 22.88
C ALA A 314 22.06 6.73 23.33
N ASP A 315 22.94 7.71 23.54
CA ASP A 315 24.29 7.44 24.00
C ASP A 315 24.40 7.29 25.53
N HIS A 316 23.48 7.87 26.30
CA HIS A 316 23.49 7.71 27.75
C HIS A 316 23.06 6.29 28.21
N ASN A 317 22.39 5.54 27.34
CA ASN A 317 21.98 4.15 27.64
C ASN A 317 23.01 3.11 27.13
N ARG A 318 23.99 3.52 26.30
CA ARG A 318 25.08 2.63 25.89
C ARG A 318 26.28 2.65 26.82
N SER A 319 26.47 3.69 27.63
CA SER A 319 27.57 3.79 28.61
C SER A 319 27.27 3.08 29.94
N ARG A 320 26.02 2.77 30.26
CA ARG A 320 25.65 2.01 31.46
C ARG A 320 25.70 0.48 31.31
N GLY A 321 25.85 -0.05 30.11
CA GLY A 321 25.89 -1.50 29.85
C GLY A 321 27.33 -2.10 29.77
N ARG A 322 28.37 -1.30 29.94
CA ARG A 322 29.74 -1.76 29.72
C ARG A 322 30.67 -1.69 30.97
N GLY A 323 30.10 -1.46 32.15
CA GLY A 323 30.81 -1.18 33.40
C GLY A 323 30.83 -2.29 34.47
N ASP A 324 30.30 -3.49 34.18
CA ASP A 324 30.20 -4.50 35.26
C ASP A 324 30.58 -5.91 34.81
N GLN A 325 31.80 -6.05 34.24
CA GLN A 325 32.47 -7.34 34.07
C GLN A 325 34.00 -7.17 34.14
N ARG A 326 34.48 -6.79 35.29
CA ARG A 326 35.90 -7.06 35.66
C ARG A 326 35.98 -7.25 37.18
N GLY A 327 36.34 -8.46 37.55
CA GLY A 327 37.07 -8.71 38.81
C GLY A 327 36.35 -9.55 39.85
N SER A 328 36.49 -10.86 39.78
CA SER A 328 36.65 -11.70 40.95
C SER A 328 37.62 -12.84 40.62
N PRO A 329 38.67 -13.05 41.38
CA PRO A 329 39.66 -14.11 41.14
C PRO A 329 39.20 -15.47 41.70
N PRO A 330 39.81 -16.59 41.27
CA PRO A 330 39.40 -17.93 41.63
C PRO A 330 39.86 -18.29 43.04
N ALA A 331 38.96 -18.86 43.84
CA ALA A 331 39.33 -19.55 45.07
C ALA A 331 39.65 -21.01 44.75
N GLN A 332 40.79 -21.41 45.30
CA GLN A 332 41.43 -22.69 45.23
C GLN A 332 40.62 -23.85 45.81
N ALA A 333 40.94 -24.99 45.28
CA ALA A 333 40.58 -26.34 45.69
C ALA A 333 40.89 -26.64 47.16
N ASP A 334 40.11 -27.55 47.72
CA ASP A 334 40.64 -28.62 48.60
C ASP A 334 39.71 -29.84 48.50
N HIS A 335 40.31 -30.96 48.14
CA HIS A 335 39.89 -32.33 48.40
C HIS A 335 40.10 -32.64 49.91
N PRO A 336 39.65 -33.74 50.55
CA PRO A 336 39.26 -35.03 50.01
C PRO A 336 38.05 -35.71 50.74
N GLY A 337 37.57 -36.85 50.15
CA GLY A 337 36.67 -37.77 50.82
C GLY A 337 35.89 -38.64 49.79
#